data_a73dc22924b38bcc8a1de6a027aaa261
#
_entry.id   a73dc22924b38bcc8a1de6a027aaa261
#
_cell.length_a   1.000
_cell.length_b   1.000
_cell.length_c   1.000
_cell.angle_alpha   90.00
_cell.angle_beta   90.00
_cell.angle_gamma   90.00
#
_symmetry.space_group_name_H-M   'P 1'
#
loop_
_entity.id
_entity.type
_entity.pdbx_description
1 polymer ?
#
loop_
_entity_poly.entity_id
_entity_poly.type
_entity_poly.pdbx_seq_one_letter_code
_entity_poly.pdbx_strand_id
1 'polypeptide(L)'
;MLKVEDIHTYYDTTHILFGVTLEVEQNETVCVLGRNGVGKTTLMRSIIGLTPPRKGTISFQGTRINGKQPFRIARLGVGFVPENRDIFPNLTVQENLEIAIIKRKTADTWNLDTVYALFPVLRERAKQWGGTLSGGEQQMLTIARTLMGNPILLLLDEPSDGLAPLVVEVIKEQILRIQEEGMTIFLSEQNSVTALEVSQRAYILEKGQVSWQGRTSALSEDPQIMEKYLGV
;
A
#
# COMPACT_ATOMS: atom_id res chain seq x y z
N MET A 1 2.99 14.81 4.04
CA MET A 1 4.05 13.78 4.12
C MET A 1 4.49 13.29 2.76
N LEU A 2 3.61 12.67 1.95
CA LEU A 2 3.81 12.36 0.54
C LEU A 2 3.09 13.41 -0.31
N LYS A 3 3.76 13.94 -1.35
CA LYS A 3 3.12 14.79 -2.36
C LYS A 3 3.44 14.27 -3.75
N VAL A 4 2.42 14.16 -4.56
CA VAL A 4 2.47 13.78 -5.97
C VAL A 4 1.87 14.93 -6.76
N GLU A 5 2.62 15.53 -7.68
CA GLU A 5 2.24 16.76 -8.38
C GLU A 5 2.38 16.56 -9.88
N ASP A 6 1.25 16.58 -10.59
CA ASP A 6 1.13 16.54 -12.05
C ASP A 6 1.96 15.41 -12.70
N ILE A 7 1.92 14.19 -12.14
CA ILE A 7 2.72 13.10 -12.68
C ILE A 7 2.12 12.51 -13.94
N HIS A 8 2.99 12.25 -14.93
CA HIS A 8 2.69 11.53 -16.15
C HIS A 8 3.57 10.29 -16.25
N THR A 9 2.96 9.11 -16.13
CA THR A 9 3.67 7.83 -16.13
C THR A 9 3.31 7.02 -17.36
N TYR A 10 4.31 6.30 -17.88
CA TYR A 10 4.22 5.54 -19.13
C TYR A 10 4.82 4.15 -18.94
N TYR A 11 4.24 3.15 -19.62
CA TYR A 11 4.92 1.92 -19.98
C TYR A 11 5.30 2.02 -21.45
N ASP A 12 6.59 2.05 -21.73
CA ASP A 12 7.13 2.36 -23.05
C ASP A 12 6.45 3.61 -23.67
N THR A 13 5.70 3.49 -24.74
CA THR A 13 4.98 4.58 -25.39
C THR A 13 3.57 4.79 -24.84
N THR A 14 3.04 3.84 -24.05
CA THR A 14 1.66 3.88 -23.55
C THR A 14 1.55 4.77 -22.33
N HIS A 15 0.79 5.85 -22.44
CA HIS A 15 0.53 6.79 -21.36
C HIS A 15 -0.54 6.21 -20.42
N ILE A 16 -0.26 6.09 -19.15
CA ILE A 16 -1.15 5.49 -18.15
C ILE A 16 -1.68 6.52 -17.16
N LEU A 17 -0.79 7.37 -16.60
CA LEU A 17 -1.20 8.42 -15.66
C LEU A 17 -1.07 9.79 -16.32
N PHE A 18 -2.15 10.54 -16.24
CA PHE A 18 -2.33 11.81 -16.98
C PHE A 18 -2.47 12.98 -15.99
N GLY A 19 -1.37 13.49 -15.44
CA GLY A 19 -1.36 14.65 -14.55
C GLY A 19 -1.94 14.36 -13.16
N VAL A 20 -1.66 13.18 -12.61
CA VAL A 20 -2.14 12.80 -11.28
C VAL A 20 -1.52 13.68 -10.21
N THR A 21 -2.37 14.30 -9.39
CA THR A 21 -1.99 15.11 -8.23
C THR A 21 -2.74 14.63 -7.01
N LEU A 22 -1.98 14.32 -5.94
CA LEU A 22 -2.52 13.90 -4.65
C LEU A 22 -1.51 14.14 -3.52
N GLU A 23 -2.00 14.08 -2.30
CA GLU A 23 -1.18 14.17 -1.10
C GLU A 23 -1.65 13.21 -0.02
N VAL A 24 -0.72 12.79 0.83
CA VAL A 24 -0.98 12.00 2.04
C VAL A 24 -0.29 12.70 3.20
N GLU A 25 -1.05 13.03 4.23
CA GLU A 25 -0.53 13.64 5.45
C GLU A 25 0.07 12.59 6.40
N GLN A 26 0.75 13.05 7.43
CA GLN A 26 1.32 12.16 8.44
C GLN A 26 0.21 11.57 9.31
N ASN A 27 0.34 10.30 9.68
CA ASN A 27 -0.62 9.55 10.51
C ASN A 27 -2.04 9.48 9.89
N GLU A 28 -2.12 9.52 8.57
CA GLU A 28 -3.36 9.44 7.82
C GLU A 28 -3.39 8.15 6.98
N THR A 29 -4.56 7.54 6.89
CA THR A 29 -4.82 6.49 5.90
C THR A 29 -5.64 7.08 4.76
N VAL A 30 -5.07 7.03 3.56
CA VAL A 30 -5.68 7.51 2.32
C VAL A 30 -5.82 6.34 1.36
N CYS A 31 -6.99 6.22 0.73
CA CYS A 31 -7.16 5.23 -0.33
C CYS A 31 -7.26 5.86 -1.72
N VAL A 32 -6.80 5.13 -2.72
CA VAL A 32 -7.11 5.37 -4.13
C VAL A 32 -8.02 4.27 -4.65
N LEU A 33 -9.23 4.66 -5.03
CA LEU A 33 -10.28 3.81 -5.55
C LEU A 33 -10.34 3.88 -7.07
N GLY A 34 -10.84 2.82 -7.69
CA GLY A 34 -11.09 2.77 -9.12
C GLY A 34 -11.11 1.35 -9.65
N ARG A 35 -11.68 1.18 -10.82
CA ARG A 35 -11.76 -0.12 -11.52
C ARG A 35 -10.38 -0.65 -11.90
N ASN A 36 -10.30 -1.93 -12.25
CA ASN A 36 -9.05 -2.50 -12.75
C ASN A 36 -8.61 -1.81 -14.05
N GLY A 37 -7.29 -1.61 -14.19
CA GLY A 37 -6.69 -0.98 -15.35
C GLY A 37 -6.73 0.56 -15.37
N VAL A 38 -7.28 1.25 -14.37
CA VAL A 38 -7.31 2.72 -14.33
C VAL A 38 -5.99 3.38 -13.95
N GLY A 39 -4.98 2.59 -13.48
CA GLY A 39 -3.65 3.09 -13.15
C GLY A 39 -3.26 3.06 -11.68
N LYS A 40 -4.03 2.44 -10.78
CA LYS A 40 -3.74 2.36 -9.33
C LYS A 40 -2.35 1.78 -9.04
N THR A 41 -2.08 0.57 -9.52
CA THR A 41 -0.76 -0.08 -9.40
C THR A 41 0.35 0.74 -10.04
N THR A 42 0.08 1.42 -11.19
CA THR A 42 1.04 2.31 -11.83
C THR A 42 1.38 3.50 -10.94
N LEU A 43 0.40 4.05 -10.22
CA LEU A 43 0.61 5.13 -9.26
C LEU A 43 1.51 4.66 -8.10
N MET A 44 1.21 3.50 -7.48
CA MET A 44 2.03 2.92 -6.41
C MET A 44 3.47 2.67 -6.90
N ARG A 45 3.62 2.07 -8.09
CA ARG A 45 4.93 1.81 -8.72
C ARG A 45 5.68 3.09 -9.08
N SER A 46 4.97 4.18 -9.41
CA SER A 46 5.59 5.49 -9.67
C SER A 46 6.17 6.08 -8.39
N ILE A 47 5.44 5.97 -7.26
CA ILE A 47 5.87 6.46 -5.95
C ILE A 47 7.12 5.72 -5.47
N ILE A 48 7.13 4.38 -5.52
CA ILE A 48 8.28 3.58 -5.07
C ILE A 48 9.44 3.56 -6.07
N GLY A 49 9.27 4.17 -7.26
CA GLY A 49 10.34 4.31 -8.27
C GLY A 49 10.55 3.08 -9.16
N LEU A 50 9.62 2.13 -9.16
CA LEU A 50 9.63 0.98 -10.09
C LEU A 50 9.22 1.39 -11.51
N THR A 51 8.35 2.38 -11.65
CA THR A 51 7.92 2.96 -12.93
C THR A 51 7.93 4.48 -12.79
N PRO A 52 9.11 5.13 -12.84
CA PRO A 52 9.22 6.55 -12.56
C PRO A 52 8.46 7.40 -13.57
N PRO A 53 7.77 8.47 -13.13
CA PRO A 53 7.04 9.37 -14.02
C PRO A 53 8.00 10.14 -14.93
N ARG A 54 7.59 10.39 -16.18
CA ARG A 54 8.35 11.21 -17.14
C ARG A 54 8.19 12.71 -16.91
N LYS A 55 7.05 13.13 -16.32
CA LYS A 55 6.76 14.53 -15.95
C LYS A 55 6.18 14.57 -14.55
N GLY A 56 6.19 15.75 -13.95
CA GLY A 56 5.67 15.99 -12.61
C GLY A 56 6.71 15.72 -11.52
N THR A 57 6.27 15.79 -10.29
CA THR A 57 7.14 15.68 -9.11
C THR A 57 6.51 14.73 -8.08
N ILE A 58 7.33 13.88 -7.48
CA ILE A 58 6.97 13.12 -6.28
C ILE A 58 7.96 13.50 -5.18
N SER A 59 7.43 13.92 -4.03
CA SER A 59 8.24 14.23 -2.86
C SER A 59 7.74 13.49 -1.63
N PHE A 60 8.68 13.02 -0.83
CA PHE A 60 8.44 12.33 0.44
C PHE A 60 9.22 13.06 1.55
N GLN A 61 8.51 13.51 2.59
CA GLN A 61 9.08 14.35 3.66
C GLN A 61 9.89 15.53 3.15
N GLY A 62 9.36 16.25 2.15
CA GLY A 62 10.02 17.39 1.53
C GLY A 62 11.19 17.04 0.58
N THR A 63 11.57 15.76 0.52
CA THR A 63 12.65 15.31 -0.37
C THR A 63 12.08 14.79 -1.68
N ARG A 64 12.54 15.33 -2.82
CA ARG A 64 12.18 14.83 -4.14
C ARG A 64 12.72 13.41 -4.32
N ILE A 65 11.84 12.47 -4.72
CA ILE A 65 12.18 11.06 -4.89
C ILE A 65 12.13 10.57 -6.35
N ASN A 66 11.67 11.42 -7.30
CA ASN A 66 11.71 11.07 -8.73
C ASN A 66 13.11 10.60 -9.16
N GLY A 67 13.14 9.51 -9.94
CA GLY A 67 14.38 8.96 -10.49
C GLY A 67 15.32 8.31 -9.47
N LYS A 68 14.96 8.29 -8.19
CA LYS A 68 15.69 7.48 -7.21
C LYS A 68 15.37 6.00 -7.44
N GLN A 69 16.37 5.14 -7.22
CA GLN A 69 16.17 3.69 -7.25
C GLN A 69 15.25 3.24 -6.10
N PRO A 70 14.40 2.20 -6.29
CA PRO A 70 13.44 1.73 -5.28
C PRO A 70 14.05 1.48 -3.91
N PHE A 71 15.23 0.84 -3.84
CA PHE A 71 15.92 0.58 -2.58
C PHE A 71 16.31 1.86 -1.82
N ARG A 72 16.58 2.98 -2.53
CA ARG A 72 16.87 4.28 -1.91
C ARG A 72 15.61 4.90 -1.33
N ILE A 73 14.47 4.75 -2.03
CA ILE A 73 13.16 5.22 -1.57
C ILE A 73 12.73 4.41 -0.34
N ALA A 74 12.90 3.08 -0.37
CA ALA A 74 12.65 2.21 0.78
C ALA A 74 13.49 2.61 2.01
N ARG A 75 14.78 2.95 1.81
CA ARG A 75 15.65 3.45 2.90
C ARG A 75 15.23 4.80 3.46
N LEU A 76 14.51 5.62 2.72
CA LEU A 76 13.91 6.87 3.24
C LEU A 76 12.71 6.58 4.16
N GLY A 77 12.12 5.39 4.08
CA GLY A 77 11.01 4.99 4.92
C GLY A 77 9.71 4.69 4.19
N VAL A 78 9.75 4.47 2.89
CA VAL A 78 8.58 4.03 2.12
C VAL A 78 8.59 2.52 2.02
N GLY A 79 7.64 1.85 2.66
CA GLY A 79 7.37 0.42 2.51
C GLY A 79 6.38 0.18 1.37
N PHE A 80 6.53 -0.91 0.63
CA PHE A 80 5.63 -1.28 -0.45
C PHE A 80 5.22 -2.74 -0.39
N VAL A 81 3.92 -2.98 -0.36
CA VAL A 81 3.28 -4.30 -0.45
C VAL A 81 2.63 -4.39 -1.82
N PRO A 82 3.18 -5.17 -2.75
CA PRO A 82 2.63 -5.33 -4.09
C PRO A 82 1.43 -6.28 -4.09
N GLU A 83 0.57 -6.16 -5.10
CA GLU A 83 -0.58 -7.03 -5.36
C GLU A 83 -0.20 -8.52 -5.43
N ASN A 84 0.93 -8.86 -6.06
CA ASN A 84 1.36 -10.24 -6.33
C ASN A 84 1.93 -11.01 -5.12
N ARG A 85 1.84 -10.49 -3.91
CA ARG A 85 2.30 -11.18 -2.68
C ARG A 85 3.76 -11.61 -2.70
N ASP A 86 4.65 -10.96 -3.43
CA ASP A 86 6.07 -11.30 -3.71
C ASP A 86 6.88 -11.80 -2.50
N ILE A 87 6.54 -12.98 -1.97
CA ILE A 87 7.26 -13.65 -0.87
C ILE A 87 8.49 -14.39 -1.42
N PHE A 88 9.42 -14.77 -0.53
CA PHE A 88 10.50 -15.70 -0.86
C PHE A 88 10.02 -17.14 -0.55
N PRO A 89 9.58 -17.92 -1.56
CA PRO A 89 8.92 -19.21 -1.33
C PRO A 89 9.85 -20.26 -0.70
N ASN A 90 11.16 -20.15 -0.94
CA ASN A 90 12.19 -21.05 -0.46
C ASN A 90 12.85 -20.59 0.87
N LEU A 91 12.30 -19.56 1.50
CA LEU A 91 12.65 -19.15 2.86
C LEU A 91 11.48 -19.50 3.79
N THR A 92 11.79 -19.80 5.03
CA THR A 92 10.78 -19.94 6.09
C THR A 92 10.06 -18.61 6.33
N VAL A 93 8.93 -18.64 7.03
CA VAL A 93 8.23 -17.43 7.45
C VAL A 93 9.15 -16.50 8.22
N GLN A 94 9.89 -17.04 9.21
CA GLN A 94 10.83 -16.25 10.01
C GLN A 94 11.95 -15.65 9.15
N GLU A 95 12.57 -16.41 8.27
CA GLU A 95 13.62 -15.92 7.37
C GLU A 95 13.10 -14.84 6.41
N ASN A 96 11.84 -14.98 5.91
CA ASN A 96 11.20 -13.93 5.13
C ASN A 96 11.06 -12.62 5.90
N LEU A 97 10.78 -12.68 7.20
CA LEU A 97 10.67 -11.50 8.06
C LEU A 97 12.05 -10.90 8.34
N GLU A 98 13.02 -11.72 8.71
CA GLU A 98 14.36 -11.28 9.13
C GLU A 98 15.16 -10.63 7.99
N ILE A 99 15.00 -11.09 6.74
CA ILE A 99 15.72 -10.53 5.59
C ILE A 99 15.33 -9.07 5.29
N ALA A 100 14.15 -8.61 5.78
CA ALA A 100 13.66 -7.27 5.56
C ALA A 100 14.12 -6.25 6.63
N ILE A 101 14.82 -6.69 7.66
CA ILE A 101 15.29 -5.82 8.74
C ILE A 101 16.26 -4.77 8.18
N ILE A 102 15.89 -3.52 8.27
CA ILE A 102 16.73 -2.38 7.92
C ILE A 102 17.15 -1.70 9.23
N LYS A 103 18.45 -1.80 9.58
CA LYS A 103 18.97 -1.10 10.75
C LYS A 103 18.86 0.42 10.54
N ARG A 104 18.04 1.07 11.35
CA ARG A 104 17.87 2.52 11.42
C ARG A 104 18.34 3.05 12.76
N LYS A 105 18.56 4.38 12.86
CA LYS A 105 18.94 5.06 14.11
C LYS A 105 17.75 5.32 15.04
N THR A 106 16.52 5.13 14.57
CA THR A 106 15.28 5.30 15.33
C THR A 106 14.91 4.00 16.02
N ALA A 107 14.17 4.09 17.12
CA ALA A 107 13.62 2.92 17.80
C ALA A 107 12.77 2.09 16.82
N ASP A 108 13.05 0.78 16.76
CA ASP A 108 12.32 -0.14 15.91
C ASP A 108 10.96 -0.44 16.55
N THR A 109 9.88 0.15 16.04
CA THR A 109 8.49 -0.15 16.45
C THR A 109 8.13 -1.56 16.02
N TRP A 110 8.52 -1.93 14.78
CA TRP A 110 8.25 -3.22 14.20
C TRP A 110 9.44 -4.15 14.32
N ASN A 111 9.24 -5.25 15.04
CA ASN A 111 10.19 -6.34 15.25
C ASN A 111 9.45 -7.67 15.22
N LEU A 112 10.12 -8.80 15.36
CA LEU A 112 9.48 -10.12 15.29
C LEU A 112 8.35 -10.28 16.31
N ASP A 113 8.50 -9.77 17.53
CA ASP A 113 7.49 -9.92 18.57
C ASP A 113 6.22 -9.12 18.24
N THR A 114 6.37 -7.84 17.82
CA THR A 114 5.24 -6.97 17.46
C THR A 114 4.55 -7.46 16.18
N VAL A 115 5.30 -7.92 15.19
CA VAL A 115 4.75 -8.48 13.96
C VAL A 115 4.02 -9.80 14.21
N TYR A 116 4.54 -10.67 15.09
CA TYR A 116 3.86 -11.90 15.48
C TYR A 116 2.64 -11.65 16.39
N ALA A 117 2.61 -10.56 17.15
CA ALA A 117 1.42 -10.14 17.87
C ALA A 117 0.32 -9.64 16.90
N LEU A 118 0.72 -8.97 15.83
CA LEU A 118 -0.19 -8.51 14.77
C LEU A 118 -0.71 -9.70 13.94
N PHE A 119 0.14 -10.68 13.61
CA PHE A 119 -0.19 -11.84 12.79
C PHE A 119 0.18 -13.15 13.52
N PRO A 120 -0.64 -13.63 14.51
CA PRO A 120 -0.33 -14.83 15.30
C PRO A 120 -0.11 -16.09 14.45
N VAL A 121 -0.85 -16.23 13.35
CA VAL A 121 -0.71 -17.36 12.41
C VAL A 121 0.70 -17.47 11.84
N LEU A 122 1.41 -16.35 11.63
CA LEU A 122 2.79 -16.36 11.15
C LEU A 122 3.77 -16.87 12.23
N ARG A 123 3.47 -16.63 13.51
CA ARG A 123 4.26 -17.18 14.63
C ARG A 123 4.12 -18.71 14.69
N GLU A 124 2.90 -19.22 14.58
CA GLU A 124 2.63 -20.65 14.56
C GLU A 124 3.35 -21.35 13.40
N ARG A 125 3.49 -20.66 12.28
CA ARG A 125 4.12 -21.16 11.05
C ARG A 125 5.56 -20.69 10.84
N ALA A 126 6.22 -20.14 11.86
CA ALA A 126 7.52 -19.49 11.75
C ALA A 126 8.61 -20.34 11.02
N LYS A 127 8.58 -21.65 11.22
CA LYS A 127 9.52 -22.61 10.59
C LYS A 127 9.01 -23.20 9.25
N GLN A 128 7.82 -22.85 8.81
CA GLN A 128 7.23 -23.32 7.56
C GLN A 128 7.76 -22.54 6.36
N TRP A 129 7.92 -23.21 5.21
CA TRP A 129 8.35 -22.55 3.97
C TRP A 129 7.25 -21.59 3.48
N GLY A 130 7.62 -20.36 3.10
CA GLY A 130 6.69 -19.35 2.62
C GLY A 130 5.83 -19.83 1.44
N GLY A 131 6.42 -20.61 0.53
CA GLY A 131 5.71 -21.16 -0.63
C GLY A 131 4.61 -22.18 -0.29
N THR A 132 4.57 -22.70 0.94
CA THR A 132 3.54 -23.66 1.38
C THR A 132 2.36 -23.03 2.12
N LEU A 133 2.40 -21.72 2.33
CA LEU A 133 1.34 -20.95 2.95
C LEU A 133 0.15 -20.78 2.01
N SER A 134 -1.05 -20.64 2.58
CA SER A 134 -2.24 -20.21 1.83
C SER A 134 -2.06 -18.79 1.28
N GLY A 135 -2.85 -18.40 0.25
CA GLY A 135 -2.78 -17.06 -0.33
C GLY A 135 -2.98 -15.94 0.70
N GLY A 136 -3.89 -16.12 1.66
CA GLY A 136 -4.09 -15.15 2.75
C GLY A 136 -2.90 -15.05 3.70
N GLU A 137 -2.29 -16.19 4.06
CA GLU A 137 -1.08 -16.20 4.90
C GLU A 137 0.12 -15.59 4.18
N GLN A 138 0.24 -15.79 2.86
CA GLN A 138 1.27 -15.15 2.04
C GLN A 138 1.07 -13.64 2.01
N GLN A 139 -0.17 -13.16 1.92
CA GLN A 139 -0.49 -11.73 2.00
C GLN A 139 -0.11 -11.14 3.35
N MET A 140 -0.49 -11.81 4.45
CA MET A 140 -0.09 -11.42 5.81
C MET A 140 1.43 -11.40 5.93
N LEU A 141 2.14 -12.39 5.39
CA LEU A 141 3.60 -12.44 5.40
C LEU A 141 4.23 -11.29 4.62
N THR A 142 3.63 -10.89 3.48
CA THR A 142 4.13 -9.76 2.67
C THR A 142 3.99 -8.43 3.42
N ILE A 143 2.83 -8.21 4.07
CA ILE A 143 2.61 -7.02 4.91
C ILE A 143 3.59 -7.04 6.08
N ALA A 144 3.64 -8.15 6.83
CA ALA A 144 4.51 -8.35 7.98
C ALA A 144 5.98 -8.09 7.64
N ARG A 145 6.48 -8.66 6.55
CA ARG A 145 7.85 -8.45 6.06
C ARG A 145 8.11 -6.99 5.73
N THR A 146 7.16 -6.29 5.13
CA THR A 146 7.31 -4.87 4.83
C THR A 146 7.39 -4.03 6.11
N LEU A 147 6.61 -4.37 7.14
CA LEU A 147 6.67 -3.73 8.47
C LEU A 147 8.03 -3.92 9.15
N MET A 148 8.67 -5.11 8.99
CA MET A 148 10.02 -5.36 9.54
C MET A 148 11.08 -4.37 9.03
N GLY A 149 10.84 -3.70 7.91
CA GLY A 149 11.66 -2.59 7.43
C GLY A 149 11.44 -1.27 8.18
N ASN A 150 10.53 -1.22 9.17
CA ASN A 150 10.14 -0.04 9.93
C ASN A 150 9.83 1.16 9.01
N PRO A 151 8.86 1.05 8.07
CA PRO A 151 8.51 2.14 7.19
C PRO A 151 7.85 3.29 7.96
N ILE A 152 7.89 4.50 7.38
CA ILE A 152 7.18 5.68 7.85
C ILE A 152 5.87 5.86 7.05
N LEU A 153 5.90 5.42 5.80
CA LEU A 153 4.76 5.36 4.89
C LEU A 153 4.63 3.93 4.36
N LEU A 154 3.47 3.32 4.53
CA LEU A 154 3.15 2.01 3.99
C LEU A 154 2.27 2.15 2.76
N LEU A 155 2.77 1.71 1.61
CA LEU A 155 2.01 1.59 0.37
C LEU A 155 1.45 0.17 0.28
N LEU A 156 0.12 0.03 0.13
CA LEU A 156 -0.57 -1.26 -0.04
C LEU A 156 -1.27 -1.27 -1.40
N ASP A 157 -0.87 -2.17 -2.28
CA ASP A 157 -1.46 -2.29 -3.62
C ASP A 157 -2.43 -3.47 -3.66
N GLU A 158 -3.73 -3.16 -3.65
CA GLU A 158 -4.85 -4.11 -3.66
C GLU A 158 -4.70 -5.26 -2.65
N PRO A 159 -4.51 -4.95 -1.35
CA PRO A 159 -4.17 -5.96 -0.35
C PRO A 159 -5.26 -7.01 -0.12
N SER A 160 -6.49 -6.77 -0.54
CA SER A 160 -7.63 -7.69 -0.39
C SER A 160 -7.92 -8.54 -1.64
N ASP A 161 -7.22 -8.27 -2.77
CA ASP A 161 -7.57 -8.91 -4.04
C ASP A 161 -7.37 -10.43 -4.04
N GLY A 162 -8.36 -11.15 -4.59
CA GLY A 162 -8.34 -12.60 -4.73
C GLY A 162 -8.31 -13.38 -3.40
N LEU A 163 -8.73 -12.77 -2.29
CA LEU A 163 -8.78 -13.39 -0.98
C LEU A 163 -10.21 -13.80 -0.58
N ALA A 164 -10.31 -14.83 0.25
CA ALA A 164 -11.58 -15.23 0.84
C ALA A 164 -12.12 -14.14 1.79
N PRO A 165 -13.44 -13.91 1.89
CA PRO A 165 -14.02 -12.84 2.69
C PRO A 165 -13.52 -12.78 4.15
N LEU A 166 -13.38 -13.94 4.80
CA LEU A 166 -12.85 -13.99 6.17
C LEU A 166 -11.41 -13.50 6.28
N VAL A 167 -10.60 -13.71 5.25
CA VAL A 167 -9.21 -13.24 5.22
C VAL A 167 -9.16 -11.75 4.97
N VAL A 168 -10.06 -11.21 4.14
CA VAL A 168 -10.21 -9.77 3.91
C VAL A 168 -10.52 -9.06 5.22
N GLU A 169 -11.46 -9.59 6.03
CA GLU A 169 -11.76 -9.02 7.35
C GLU A 169 -10.52 -9.01 8.27
N VAL A 170 -9.76 -10.11 8.31
CA VAL A 170 -8.52 -10.17 9.10
C VAL A 170 -7.53 -9.10 8.64
N ILE A 171 -7.31 -8.94 7.32
CA ILE A 171 -6.37 -7.93 6.79
C ILE A 171 -6.86 -6.52 7.12
N LYS A 172 -8.16 -6.26 6.99
CA LYS A 172 -8.78 -4.98 7.38
C LYS A 172 -8.50 -4.64 8.84
N GLU A 173 -8.76 -5.58 9.76
CA GLU A 173 -8.46 -5.40 11.18
C GLU A 173 -6.97 -5.10 11.43
N GLN A 174 -6.07 -5.77 10.71
CA GLN A 174 -4.64 -5.52 10.86
C GLN A 174 -4.24 -4.14 10.32
N ILE A 175 -4.83 -3.69 9.20
CA ILE A 175 -4.61 -2.32 8.69
C ILE A 175 -5.04 -1.28 9.74
N LEU A 176 -6.19 -1.47 10.38
CA LEU A 176 -6.67 -0.58 11.45
C LEU A 176 -5.72 -0.56 12.65
N ARG A 177 -5.21 -1.72 13.09
CA ARG A 177 -4.21 -1.80 14.17
C ARG A 177 -2.89 -1.12 13.81
N ILE A 178 -2.42 -1.30 12.56
CA ILE A 178 -1.21 -0.62 12.07
C ILE A 178 -1.42 0.90 12.08
N GLN A 179 -2.62 1.36 11.75
CA GLN A 179 -2.99 2.77 11.82
C GLN A 179 -3.01 3.31 13.27
N GLU A 180 -3.54 2.54 14.22
CA GLU A 180 -3.54 2.88 15.66
C GLU A 180 -2.13 3.09 16.21
N GLU A 181 -1.13 2.36 15.67
CA GLU A 181 0.30 2.56 15.97
C GLU A 181 0.90 3.83 15.31
N GLY A 182 0.07 4.67 14.68
CA GLY A 182 0.48 5.94 14.07
C GLY A 182 1.11 5.80 12.69
N MET A 183 0.95 4.65 12.00
CA MET A 183 1.46 4.46 10.65
C MET A 183 0.70 5.33 9.65
N THR A 184 1.43 5.95 8.73
CA THR A 184 0.82 6.56 7.55
C THR A 184 0.63 5.49 6.49
N ILE A 185 -0.58 5.38 5.94
CA ILE A 185 -0.93 4.33 4.98
C ILE A 185 -1.50 4.97 3.71
N PHE A 186 -1.03 4.54 2.57
CA PHE A 186 -1.62 4.84 1.27
C PHE A 186 -1.95 3.53 0.57
N LEU A 187 -3.23 3.24 0.41
CA LEU A 187 -3.67 1.97 -0.18
C LEU A 187 -4.42 2.18 -1.50
N SER A 188 -4.26 1.25 -2.42
CA SER A 188 -5.13 1.10 -3.58
C SER A 188 -6.12 -0.02 -3.33
N GLU A 189 -7.36 0.17 -3.73
CA GLU A 189 -8.40 -0.85 -3.65
C GLU A 189 -9.42 -0.74 -4.79
N GLN A 190 -9.98 -1.90 -5.15
CA GLN A 190 -11.16 -1.97 -6.00
C GLN A 190 -12.43 -2.07 -5.16
N ASN A 191 -12.36 -2.79 -4.03
CA ASN A 191 -13.48 -2.92 -3.11
C ASN A 191 -13.65 -1.63 -2.31
N SER A 192 -14.66 -0.83 -2.70
CA SER A 192 -14.94 0.45 -2.05
C SER A 192 -15.32 0.31 -0.59
N VAL A 193 -16.08 -0.73 -0.22
CA VAL A 193 -16.52 -0.94 1.16
C VAL A 193 -15.31 -1.10 2.07
N THR A 194 -14.42 -2.04 1.77
CA THR A 194 -13.18 -2.27 2.55
C THR A 194 -12.33 -1.01 2.62
N ALA A 195 -12.14 -0.31 1.49
CA ALA A 195 -11.32 0.89 1.45
C ALA A 195 -11.86 2.04 2.31
N LEU A 196 -13.19 2.26 2.27
CA LEU A 196 -13.84 3.32 3.02
C LEU A 196 -13.85 3.07 4.54
N GLU A 197 -13.89 1.80 4.95
CA GLU A 197 -13.84 1.42 6.36
C GLU A 197 -12.48 1.67 7.01
N VAL A 198 -11.38 1.58 6.24
CA VAL A 198 -10.01 1.73 6.77
C VAL A 198 -9.39 3.09 6.49
N SER A 199 -10.03 3.98 5.74
CA SER A 199 -9.43 5.24 5.29
C SER A 199 -10.19 6.47 5.77
N GLN A 200 -9.48 7.58 5.98
CA GLN A 200 -10.07 8.89 6.30
C GLN A 200 -10.37 9.73 5.05
N ARG A 201 -9.53 9.59 4.01
CA ARG A 201 -9.72 10.29 2.72
C ARG A 201 -9.58 9.31 1.56
N ALA A 202 -10.23 9.67 0.45
CA ALA A 202 -10.17 8.89 -0.77
C ALA A 202 -9.90 9.77 -1.98
N TYR A 203 -9.20 9.19 -2.94
CA TYR A 203 -9.10 9.66 -4.31
C TYR A 203 -9.75 8.63 -5.22
N ILE A 204 -10.55 9.06 -6.19
CA ILE A 204 -11.08 8.17 -7.23
C ILE A 204 -10.26 8.40 -8.49
N LEU A 205 -9.64 7.32 -8.98
CA LEU A 205 -8.87 7.31 -10.21
C LEU A 205 -9.74 6.77 -11.36
N GLU A 206 -9.85 7.53 -12.42
CA GLU A 206 -10.54 7.13 -13.66
C GLU A 206 -9.66 7.46 -14.86
N LYS A 207 -9.42 6.48 -15.74
CA LYS A 207 -8.62 6.65 -16.96
C LYS A 207 -7.28 7.37 -16.74
N GLY A 208 -6.62 7.06 -15.63
CA GLY A 208 -5.32 7.63 -15.28
C GLY A 208 -5.35 9.06 -14.72
N GLN A 209 -6.51 9.58 -14.33
CA GLN A 209 -6.69 10.90 -13.74
C GLN A 209 -7.47 10.82 -12.43
N VAL A 210 -7.21 11.76 -11.51
CA VAL A 210 -8.04 11.92 -10.31
C VAL A 210 -9.34 12.61 -10.74
N SER A 211 -10.46 11.91 -10.63
CA SER A 211 -11.79 12.40 -10.96
C SER A 211 -12.58 12.91 -9.75
N TRP A 212 -12.20 12.47 -8.56
CA TRP A 212 -12.77 12.93 -7.30
C TRP A 212 -11.76 12.79 -6.16
N GLN A 213 -11.89 13.66 -5.15
CA GLN A 213 -11.15 13.57 -3.89
C GLN A 213 -11.97 14.15 -2.74
N GLY A 214 -11.84 13.55 -1.56
CA GLY A 214 -12.56 14.03 -0.38
C GLY A 214 -12.42 13.11 0.83
N ARG A 215 -13.15 13.42 1.90
CA ARG A 215 -13.29 12.53 3.05
C ARG A 215 -14.12 11.30 2.68
N THR A 216 -13.77 10.15 3.23
CA THR A 216 -14.52 8.90 2.99
C THR A 216 -15.96 8.99 3.48
N SER A 217 -16.25 9.73 4.56
CA SER A 217 -17.61 10.00 5.02
C SER A 217 -18.46 10.70 3.96
N ALA A 218 -17.91 11.72 3.28
CA ALA A 218 -18.61 12.42 2.21
C ALA A 218 -18.88 11.52 0.99
N LEU A 219 -17.98 10.58 0.71
CA LEU A 219 -18.19 9.62 -0.37
C LEU A 219 -19.30 8.62 -0.02
N SER A 220 -19.34 8.14 1.22
CA SER A 220 -20.36 7.19 1.70
C SER A 220 -21.78 7.81 1.75
N GLU A 221 -21.87 9.11 1.92
CA GLU A 221 -23.14 9.86 1.99
C GLU A 221 -23.69 10.23 0.61
N ASP A 222 -22.93 10.08 -0.48
CA ASP A 222 -23.34 10.44 -1.84
C ASP A 222 -23.48 9.22 -2.77
N PRO A 223 -24.69 8.61 -2.86
CA PRO A 223 -24.92 7.45 -3.71
C PRO A 223 -24.65 7.71 -5.19
N GLN A 224 -24.78 8.97 -5.66
CA GLN A 224 -24.53 9.29 -7.07
C GLN A 224 -23.05 9.21 -7.41
N ILE A 225 -22.17 9.59 -6.49
CA ILE A 225 -20.74 9.45 -6.65
C ILE A 225 -20.36 7.96 -6.62
N MET A 226 -20.93 7.18 -5.69
CA MET A 226 -20.69 5.76 -5.58
C MET A 226 -21.10 5.02 -6.86
N GLU A 227 -22.31 5.25 -7.35
CA GLU A 227 -22.81 4.65 -8.60
C GLU A 227 -21.96 5.06 -9.81
N LYS A 228 -21.68 6.37 -9.94
CA LYS A 228 -20.97 6.91 -11.10
C LYS A 228 -19.55 6.37 -11.25
N TYR A 229 -18.78 6.31 -10.17
CA TYR A 229 -17.36 6.04 -10.21
C TYR A 229 -16.98 4.62 -9.80
N LEU A 230 -17.78 4.00 -8.93
CA LEU A 230 -17.48 2.69 -8.35
C LEU A 230 -18.45 1.61 -8.83
N GLY A 231 -19.61 1.99 -9.33
CA GLY A 231 -20.61 1.08 -9.89
C GLY A 231 -21.37 0.26 -8.83
N VAL A 232 -21.47 0.83 -7.61
CA VAL A 232 -22.18 0.25 -6.46
C VAL A 232 -23.18 1.23 -5.90
#